data_7d51980db505b0c1e136ae0767e15e05
#
_entry.id   7d51980db505b0c1e136ae0767e15e05
#
_cell.length_a   1.000
_cell.length_b   1.000
_cell.length_c   1.000
_cell.angle_alpha   90.00
_cell.angle_beta   90.00
_cell.angle_gamma   90.00
#
_symmetry.space_group_name_H-M   'P 1'
#
loop_
_entity.id
_entity.type
_entity.pdbx_description
1 polymer ?
#
loop_
_entity_poly.entity_id
_entity_poly.type
_entity_poly.pdbx_seq_one_letter_code
_entity_poly.pdbx_strand_id
1 'polypeptide(L)'
;MKRMNHLSQGTSSKLLALLFITSLFSLSALAQEEKATNSVFAKGKEIASSDLEQAKEAAKPALAEEKKVDHSYKPLQVKLNEDGSKYVRFIMWHQIWATTNNLSDKDANLQTSFSIRRSRFLAYAQVSPKFLILTHFGLNSLNQDNLTALGSNGDAPQLFLHGAWGELKINENIYVGGGLHYWKGLTRLANQSTLNFMTLDQSRPFTAWHSLGITDQFARHLGMYVKGAPGKFEYRFAINSPMLNPLGAGKDYSEAFYVDAGARSPLTYTGASTLDENGQAKGNTIIEGYVKYNLFDKESTKLPYYVGTYMGSKKVLAIGTGFFMHPNGMYNTETLQHSSVRHFAVDAFLDMPVSSGAVNAYASIQKFNYGENYISRWAGTGTSLYGQLGYYLSGTKTMPYIAYSSSNFDGAVDPVTSLNVGMNYFINGHNAKITAEYHHIGKDYREASITPGGLDNLSALRLQLHIFL
;
A
#
# COMPACT_ATOMS: atom_id res chain seq x y z
N MET A 1 -19.60 23.31 -48.59
CA MET A 1 -18.51 22.33 -48.68
C MET A 1 -17.61 22.51 -47.46
N LYS A 2 -17.89 21.78 -46.41
CA LYS A 2 -16.99 21.48 -45.25
C LYS A 2 -17.80 20.62 -44.25
N ARG A 3 -17.91 19.36 -44.48
CA ARG A 3 -18.25 18.33 -43.53
C ARG A 3 -17.54 17.08 -44.00
N MET A 4 -16.64 16.58 -43.18
CA MET A 4 -16.11 15.23 -43.08
C MET A 4 -14.67 15.32 -42.63
N ASN A 5 -14.48 15.06 -41.33
CA ASN A 5 -13.28 14.44 -40.78
C ASN A 5 -13.31 14.54 -39.23
N HIS A 6 -14.25 13.85 -38.60
CA HIS A 6 -14.20 13.64 -37.12
C HIS A 6 -14.81 12.30 -36.76
N LEU A 7 -14.27 11.21 -37.32
CA LEU A 7 -14.74 9.87 -37.01
C LEU A 7 -13.62 8.82 -37.14
N SER A 8 -12.49 8.97 -36.42
CA SER A 8 -11.55 7.84 -36.37
C SER A 8 -10.66 7.73 -35.13
N GLN A 9 -10.65 8.68 -34.21
CA GLN A 9 -9.75 8.58 -33.04
C GLN A 9 -10.36 8.02 -31.76
N GLY A 10 -11.68 8.04 -31.62
CA GLY A 10 -12.34 7.56 -30.40
C GLY A 10 -12.53 6.04 -30.30
N THR A 11 -12.40 5.32 -31.40
CA THR A 11 -12.61 3.86 -31.44
C THR A 11 -11.34 3.05 -31.15
N SER A 12 -10.16 3.58 -31.48
CA SER A 12 -8.90 2.85 -31.27
C SER A 12 -8.49 2.74 -29.80
N SER A 13 -8.76 3.74 -28.96
CA SER A 13 -8.39 3.72 -27.55
C SER A 13 -9.30 2.82 -26.70
N LYS A 14 -10.60 2.76 -27.06
CA LYS A 14 -11.53 1.81 -26.43
C LYS A 14 -11.26 0.38 -26.84
N LEU A 15 -10.78 0.17 -28.08
CA LEU A 15 -10.36 -1.13 -28.58
C LEU A 15 -9.07 -1.60 -27.90
N LEU A 16 -8.13 -0.68 -27.61
CA LEU A 16 -6.89 -1.01 -26.90
C LEU A 16 -7.13 -1.42 -25.44
N ALA A 17 -8.06 -0.75 -24.74
CA ALA A 17 -8.45 -1.12 -23.38
C ALA A 17 -9.18 -2.48 -23.35
N LEU A 18 -10.01 -2.76 -24.35
CA LEU A 18 -10.70 -4.05 -24.48
C LEU A 18 -9.74 -5.18 -24.89
N LEU A 19 -8.77 -4.91 -25.76
CA LEU A 19 -7.71 -5.84 -26.17
C LEU A 19 -6.76 -6.17 -25.00
N PHE A 20 -6.50 -5.24 -24.07
CA PHE A 20 -5.70 -5.51 -22.89
C PHE A 20 -6.43 -6.43 -21.89
N ILE A 21 -7.73 -6.30 -21.76
CA ILE A 21 -8.55 -7.20 -20.92
C ILE A 21 -8.66 -8.60 -21.56
N THR A 22 -8.81 -8.67 -22.87
CA THR A 22 -8.89 -9.98 -23.59
C THR A 22 -7.54 -10.68 -23.66
N SER A 23 -6.41 -9.98 -23.70
CA SER A 23 -5.08 -10.59 -23.67
C SER A 23 -4.73 -11.26 -22.34
N LEU A 24 -5.29 -10.79 -21.23
CA LEU A 24 -5.16 -11.44 -19.92
C LEU A 24 -5.91 -12.78 -19.83
N PHE A 25 -7.01 -12.93 -20.57
CA PHE A 25 -7.74 -14.21 -20.67
C PHE A 25 -7.08 -15.22 -21.64
N SER A 26 -6.32 -14.75 -22.63
CA SER A 26 -5.63 -15.62 -23.58
C SER A 26 -4.37 -16.27 -23.01
N LEU A 27 -3.73 -15.66 -22.00
CA LEU A 27 -2.57 -16.29 -21.34
C LEU A 27 -2.95 -17.54 -20.53
N SER A 28 -4.17 -17.62 -20.01
CA SER A 28 -4.64 -18.83 -19.31
C SER A 28 -4.99 -19.97 -20.25
N ALA A 29 -5.38 -19.66 -21.49
CA ALA A 29 -5.68 -20.66 -22.51
C ALA A 29 -4.39 -21.30 -23.08
N LEU A 30 -3.32 -20.51 -23.27
CA LEU A 30 -2.02 -21.01 -23.73
C LEU A 30 -1.36 -21.99 -22.73
N ALA A 31 -1.56 -21.80 -21.42
CA ALA A 31 -1.06 -22.72 -20.41
C ALA A 31 -1.82 -24.06 -20.34
N GLN A 32 -3.04 -24.14 -20.89
CA GLN A 32 -3.81 -25.38 -21.00
C GLN A 32 -3.49 -26.16 -22.30
N GLU A 33 -3.14 -25.45 -23.37
CA GLU A 33 -2.78 -26.09 -24.65
C GLU A 33 -1.42 -26.82 -24.56
N GLU A 34 -0.47 -26.31 -23.78
CA GLU A 34 0.83 -26.95 -23.57
C GLU A 34 0.72 -28.29 -22.82
N LYS A 35 -0.29 -28.46 -21.97
CA LYS A 35 -0.60 -29.74 -21.29
C LYS A 35 -1.28 -30.75 -22.20
N ALA A 36 -2.05 -30.29 -23.18
CA ALA A 36 -2.76 -31.17 -24.11
C ALA A 36 -1.83 -31.76 -25.23
N THR A 37 -0.87 -30.96 -25.70
CA THR A 37 0.10 -31.39 -26.72
C THR A 37 1.09 -32.45 -26.21
N ASN A 38 1.48 -32.38 -24.95
CA ASN A 38 2.39 -33.36 -24.35
C ASN A 38 1.72 -34.74 -24.10
N SER A 39 0.40 -34.83 -24.09
CA SER A 39 -0.32 -36.11 -23.94
C SER A 39 -0.54 -36.89 -25.24
N VAL A 40 -0.48 -36.21 -26.38
CA VAL A 40 -0.70 -36.84 -27.71
C VAL A 40 0.57 -37.44 -28.24
N PHE A 41 1.77 -36.96 -27.87
CA PHE A 41 3.06 -37.54 -28.31
C PHE A 41 3.48 -38.80 -27.54
N ALA A 42 2.80 -39.15 -26.45
CA ALA A 42 3.13 -40.35 -25.64
C ALA A 42 2.52 -41.67 -26.18
N LYS A 43 1.59 -41.62 -27.12
CA LYS A 43 0.87 -42.82 -27.63
C LYS A 43 1.33 -43.37 -29.00
N GLY A 44 2.40 -42.84 -29.58
CA GLY A 44 2.81 -43.17 -30.94
C GLY A 44 4.07 -44.02 -31.11
N LYS A 45 4.56 -44.71 -30.08
CA LYS A 45 5.76 -45.56 -30.20
C LYS A 45 5.66 -46.86 -29.43
N GLU A 46 4.75 -47.68 -29.84
CA GLU A 46 4.85 -49.13 -29.65
C GLU A 46 4.65 -49.80 -30.99
N ILE A 47 5.73 -50.18 -31.65
CA ILE A 47 5.92 -51.26 -32.62
C ILE A 47 7.17 -50.88 -33.43
N ALA A 48 8.31 -51.44 -33.09
CA ALA A 48 9.33 -52.05 -33.95
C ALA A 48 10.66 -52.24 -33.22
N SER A 49 10.99 -53.51 -33.11
CA SER A 49 12.31 -54.12 -33.25
C SER A 49 13.24 -54.21 -32.03
N SER A 50 13.30 -55.43 -31.53
CA SER A 50 14.21 -55.98 -30.51
C SER A 50 15.71 -56.01 -30.88
N ASP A 51 16.11 -55.55 -32.06
CA ASP A 51 17.49 -55.62 -32.51
C ASP A 51 18.27 -54.31 -32.46
N LEU A 52 17.62 -53.21 -32.11
CA LEU A 52 18.28 -51.91 -31.95
C LEU A 52 18.63 -51.57 -30.47
N GLU A 53 18.16 -52.36 -29.52
CA GLU A 53 18.42 -52.08 -28.09
C GLU A 53 19.83 -52.47 -27.65
N GLN A 54 20.43 -53.52 -28.18
CA GLN A 54 21.79 -53.94 -27.76
C GLN A 54 22.91 -53.03 -28.27
N ALA A 55 22.71 -52.29 -29.36
CA ALA A 55 23.70 -51.37 -29.89
C ALA A 55 23.63 -49.97 -29.24
N LYS A 56 22.53 -49.64 -28.54
CA LYS A 56 22.35 -48.35 -27.85
C LYS A 56 22.81 -48.36 -26.40
N GLU A 57 23.01 -49.51 -25.79
CA GLU A 57 23.43 -49.60 -24.38
C GLU A 57 24.95 -49.37 -24.21
N ALA A 58 25.75 -49.56 -25.28
CA ALA A 58 27.20 -49.37 -25.26
C ALA A 58 27.65 -47.91 -25.54
N ALA A 59 26.75 -46.99 -25.88
CA ALA A 59 27.07 -45.60 -26.27
C ALA A 59 26.21 -44.56 -25.56
N LYS A 60 25.79 -44.83 -24.33
CA LYS A 60 25.24 -43.77 -23.51
C LYS A 60 26.39 -43.03 -22.78
N PRO A 61 26.77 -41.81 -23.22
CA PRO A 61 27.43 -40.92 -22.32
C PRO A 61 26.44 -40.71 -21.15
N ALA A 62 26.91 -40.83 -19.91
CA ALA A 62 26.12 -40.53 -18.76
C ALA A 62 25.53 -39.12 -18.95
N LEU A 63 24.26 -39.05 -19.35
CA LEU A 63 23.51 -37.81 -19.39
C LEU A 63 23.54 -37.34 -17.93
N ALA A 64 24.30 -36.29 -17.68
CA ALA A 64 24.25 -35.58 -16.40
C ALA A 64 22.76 -35.31 -16.15
N GLU A 65 22.23 -35.83 -15.03
CA GLU A 65 20.87 -35.51 -14.62
C GLU A 65 20.73 -33.98 -14.65
N GLU A 66 19.92 -33.46 -15.57
CA GLU A 66 19.55 -32.06 -15.56
C GLU A 66 18.97 -31.80 -14.19
N LYS A 67 19.73 -31.10 -13.34
CA LYS A 67 19.24 -30.63 -12.04
C LYS A 67 17.99 -29.84 -12.32
N LYS A 68 16.82 -30.37 -11.93
CA LYS A 68 15.57 -29.63 -11.99
C LYS A 68 15.78 -28.27 -11.30
N VAL A 69 15.61 -27.20 -12.07
CA VAL A 69 15.74 -25.85 -11.56
C VAL A 69 14.68 -25.67 -10.47
N ASP A 70 15.12 -25.31 -9.27
CA ASP A 70 14.23 -25.02 -8.14
C ASP A 70 13.64 -23.61 -8.31
N HIS A 71 12.39 -23.55 -8.75
CA HIS A 71 11.65 -22.31 -8.92
C HIS A 71 10.89 -21.89 -7.66
N SER A 72 11.05 -22.60 -6.54
CA SER A 72 10.42 -22.22 -5.26
C SER A 72 11.01 -20.93 -4.73
N TYR A 73 10.13 -20.06 -4.19
CA TYR A 73 10.61 -18.86 -3.51
C TYR A 73 11.33 -19.23 -2.21
N LYS A 74 12.54 -18.73 -2.06
CA LYS A 74 13.31 -18.79 -0.82
C LYS A 74 13.66 -17.38 -0.35
N PRO A 75 13.40 -17.06 0.93
CA PRO A 75 13.81 -15.76 1.48
C PRO A 75 15.32 -15.57 1.37
N LEU A 76 15.77 -14.41 0.90
CA LEU A 76 17.17 -14.03 0.93
C LEU A 76 17.58 -13.75 2.39
N GLN A 77 18.15 -14.76 3.03
CA GLN A 77 18.53 -14.72 4.44
C GLN A 77 19.92 -15.31 4.63
N VAL A 78 20.78 -14.55 5.31
CA VAL A 78 22.12 -14.97 5.69
C VAL A 78 22.11 -15.32 7.19
N LYS A 79 22.46 -16.55 7.51
CA LYS A 79 22.66 -16.96 8.91
C LYS A 79 23.99 -16.37 9.44
N LEU A 80 23.97 -15.87 10.67
CA LEU A 80 25.14 -15.32 11.36
C LEU A 80 25.71 -16.31 12.39
N ASN A 81 25.01 -17.42 12.65
CA ASN A 81 25.46 -18.53 13.49
C ASN A 81 24.92 -19.85 12.96
N GLU A 82 25.43 -20.96 13.46
CA GLU A 82 25.13 -22.31 12.95
C GLU A 82 23.65 -22.70 13.11
N ASP A 83 23.03 -22.41 14.25
CA ASP A 83 21.63 -22.75 14.54
C ASP A 83 20.63 -21.83 13.82
N GLY A 84 21.09 -20.73 13.19
CA GLY A 84 20.26 -19.78 12.45
C GLY A 84 19.38 -18.90 13.36
N SER A 85 19.63 -18.85 14.67
CA SER A 85 18.94 -17.96 15.60
C SER A 85 19.33 -16.49 15.41
N LYS A 86 20.53 -16.24 14.85
CA LYS A 86 21.01 -14.95 14.42
C LYS A 86 21.08 -14.93 12.91
N TYR A 87 20.50 -13.91 12.27
CA TYR A 87 20.45 -13.81 10.82
C TYR A 87 20.18 -12.39 10.36
N VAL A 88 20.52 -12.13 9.11
CA VAL A 88 20.09 -10.94 8.37
C VAL A 88 19.19 -11.40 7.24
N ARG A 89 18.05 -10.75 7.08
CA ARG A 89 17.15 -10.92 5.96
C ARG A 89 17.09 -9.66 5.12
N PHE A 90 17.16 -9.83 3.82
CA PHE A 90 17.00 -8.77 2.83
C PHE A 90 15.66 -8.94 2.11
N ILE A 91 14.98 -7.83 1.88
CA ILE A 91 13.75 -7.75 1.11
C ILE A 91 13.89 -6.56 0.16
N MET A 92 13.61 -6.80 -1.11
CA MET A 92 13.60 -5.77 -2.13
C MET A 92 12.32 -5.91 -2.95
N TRP A 93 11.69 -4.78 -3.31
CA TRP A 93 10.51 -4.83 -4.15
C TRP A 93 10.37 -3.61 -5.05
N HIS A 94 9.69 -3.84 -6.16
CA HIS A 94 9.31 -2.82 -7.11
C HIS A 94 7.82 -2.91 -7.43
N GLN A 95 7.18 -1.76 -7.53
CA GLN A 95 5.81 -1.59 -8.01
C GLN A 95 5.86 -0.65 -9.21
N ILE A 96 5.65 -1.20 -10.39
CA ILE A 96 5.70 -0.48 -11.67
C ILE A 96 4.28 -0.32 -12.14
N TRP A 97 3.88 0.92 -12.46
CA TRP A 97 2.53 1.25 -12.90
C TRP A 97 2.51 1.73 -14.35
N ALA A 98 1.47 1.29 -15.06
CA ALA A 98 0.95 1.96 -16.24
C ALA A 98 -0.40 2.55 -15.84
N THR A 99 -0.59 3.86 -16.01
CA THR A 99 -1.79 4.59 -15.59
C THR A 99 -2.38 5.32 -16.78
N THR A 100 -3.67 5.08 -17.04
CA THR A 100 -4.46 5.87 -18.00
C THR A 100 -5.47 6.69 -17.21
N ASN A 101 -5.38 8.01 -17.32
CA ASN A 101 -6.17 8.97 -16.57
C ASN A 101 -7.35 9.52 -17.37
N ASN A 102 -8.20 10.31 -16.72
CA ASN A 102 -9.28 11.11 -17.31
C ASN A 102 -10.35 10.26 -18.03
N LEU A 103 -10.60 9.03 -17.56
CA LEU A 103 -11.59 8.14 -18.17
C LEU A 103 -13.02 8.67 -18.06
N SER A 104 -13.30 9.53 -17.09
CA SER A 104 -14.63 10.14 -16.87
C SER A 104 -14.91 11.33 -17.79
N ASP A 105 -13.87 11.95 -18.35
CA ASP A 105 -14.00 13.12 -19.20
C ASP A 105 -14.09 12.67 -20.67
N LYS A 106 -15.21 12.99 -21.33
CA LYS A 106 -15.46 12.59 -22.71
C LYS A 106 -14.61 13.36 -23.71
N ASP A 107 -14.18 14.54 -23.33
CA ASP A 107 -13.43 15.47 -24.18
C ASP A 107 -11.92 15.46 -23.87
N ALA A 108 -11.52 14.77 -22.81
CA ALA A 108 -10.11 14.67 -22.46
C ALA A 108 -9.33 13.71 -23.37
N ASN A 109 -8.13 14.13 -23.74
CA ASN A 109 -7.17 13.22 -24.34
C ASN A 109 -6.70 12.19 -23.29
N LEU A 110 -7.00 10.92 -23.55
CA LEU A 110 -6.50 9.83 -22.71
C LEU A 110 -4.98 9.75 -22.84
N GLN A 111 -4.30 9.88 -21.71
CA GLN A 111 -2.85 9.75 -21.64
C GLN A 111 -2.49 8.54 -20.79
N THR A 112 -1.58 7.73 -21.30
CA THR A 112 -0.99 6.65 -20.53
C THR A 112 0.42 7.04 -20.12
N SER A 113 0.67 6.95 -18.83
CA SER A 113 1.99 7.23 -18.23
C SER A 113 2.52 6.02 -17.52
N PHE A 114 3.85 5.94 -17.41
CA PHE A 114 4.53 4.90 -16.64
C PHE A 114 5.21 5.51 -15.43
N SER A 115 5.20 4.77 -14.32
CA SER A 115 5.86 5.23 -13.10
C SER A 115 6.37 4.05 -12.27
N ILE A 116 7.42 4.30 -11.49
CA ILE A 116 7.80 3.43 -10.37
C ILE A 116 7.09 3.96 -9.14
N ARG A 117 5.98 3.33 -8.76
CA ARG A 117 5.21 3.75 -7.59
C ARG A 117 6.02 3.60 -6.31
N ARG A 118 6.74 2.47 -6.18
CA ARG A 118 7.70 2.21 -5.10
C ARG A 118 8.85 1.36 -5.59
N SER A 119 10.05 1.75 -5.17
CA SER A 119 11.24 0.91 -5.22
C SER A 119 11.88 0.94 -3.84
N ARG A 120 11.95 -0.21 -3.17
CA ARG A 120 12.29 -0.31 -1.75
C ARG A 120 13.32 -1.37 -1.49
N PHE A 121 14.15 -1.09 -0.49
CA PHE A 121 15.11 -2.03 0.07
C PHE A 121 14.99 -2.02 1.59
N LEU A 122 14.78 -3.19 2.18
CA LEU A 122 14.64 -3.40 3.61
C LEU A 122 15.57 -4.53 4.05
N ALA A 123 16.37 -4.25 5.07
CA ALA A 123 17.14 -5.26 5.75
C ALA A 123 16.75 -5.28 7.23
N TYR A 124 16.58 -6.48 7.80
CA TYR A 124 16.47 -6.61 9.24
C TYR A 124 17.35 -7.75 9.76
N ALA A 125 17.94 -7.54 10.93
CA ALA A 125 18.82 -8.49 11.56
C ALA A 125 18.34 -8.86 12.95
N GLN A 126 18.17 -10.17 13.18
CA GLN A 126 18.07 -10.74 14.51
C GLN A 126 19.50 -10.94 15.04
N VAL A 127 20.04 -9.94 15.72
CA VAL A 127 21.45 -9.94 16.15
C VAL A 127 21.67 -10.77 17.42
N SER A 128 20.59 -10.98 18.19
CA SER A 128 20.53 -11.91 19.30
C SER A 128 19.07 -12.34 19.52
N PRO A 129 18.77 -13.35 20.36
CA PRO A 129 17.38 -13.73 20.67
C PRO A 129 16.51 -12.58 21.22
N LYS A 130 17.13 -11.53 21.74
CA LYS A 130 16.45 -10.38 22.32
C LYS A 130 16.50 -9.11 21.48
N PHE A 131 17.46 -8.99 20.54
CA PHE A 131 17.66 -7.76 19.78
C PHE A 131 17.39 -7.93 18.31
N LEU A 132 16.53 -7.07 17.78
CA LEU A 132 16.24 -6.91 16.35
C LEU A 132 16.59 -5.48 15.93
N ILE A 133 17.21 -5.34 14.77
CA ILE A 133 17.40 -4.03 14.10
C ILE A 133 16.82 -4.09 12.70
N LEU A 134 16.33 -2.96 12.22
CA LEU A 134 15.79 -2.82 10.86
C LEU A 134 16.24 -1.52 10.23
N THR A 135 16.62 -1.60 8.95
CA THR A 135 16.85 -0.45 8.08
C THR A 135 16.04 -0.62 6.80
N HIS A 136 15.36 0.45 6.38
CA HIS A 136 14.48 0.47 5.23
C HIS A 136 14.64 1.79 4.50
N PHE A 137 14.97 1.75 3.22
CA PHE A 137 15.08 2.93 2.37
C PHE A 137 14.52 2.66 0.97
N GLY A 138 14.35 3.69 0.19
CA GLY A 138 13.86 3.58 -1.17
C GLY A 138 13.34 4.90 -1.72
N LEU A 139 12.66 4.81 -2.85
CA LEU A 139 12.01 5.93 -3.50
C LEU A 139 10.53 5.66 -3.76
N ASN A 140 9.78 6.74 -3.97
CA ASN A 140 8.37 6.72 -4.37
C ASN A 140 8.12 7.58 -5.59
N SER A 141 7.14 7.16 -6.40
CA SER A 141 6.51 8.00 -7.43
C SER A 141 7.49 8.60 -8.44
N LEU A 142 8.50 7.82 -8.87
CA LEU A 142 9.33 8.20 -10.00
C LEU A 142 8.50 8.10 -11.28
N ASN A 143 8.36 9.21 -11.99
CA ASN A 143 7.57 9.33 -13.22
C ASN A 143 8.23 10.30 -14.22
N GLN A 144 7.62 10.54 -15.36
CA GLN A 144 8.17 11.41 -16.39
C GLN A 144 8.42 12.86 -15.94
N ASP A 145 7.62 13.37 -14.99
CA ASP A 145 7.69 14.77 -14.54
C ASP A 145 8.88 15.03 -13.62
N ASN A 146 9.41 13.97 -13.00
CA ASN A 146 10.53 14.05 -12.06
C ASN A 146 11.74 13.16 -12.43
N LEU A 147 11.72 12.53 -13.60
CA LEU A 147 12.84 11.79 -14.18
C LEU A 147 13.64 12.73 -15.09
N THR A 148 14.85 13.11 -14.69
CA THR A 148 15.73 13.95 -15.52
C THR A 148 16.83 13.14 -16.17
N ALA A 149 17.30 13.57 -17.36
CA ALA A 149 18.36 12.88 -18.11
C ALA A 149 19.73 12.88 -17.38
N LEU A 150 19.94 13.79 -16.44
CA LEU A 150 21.20 13.96 -15.70
C LEU A 150 21.13 13.44 -14.25
N GLY A 151 20.07 12.68 -13.91
CA GLY A 151 19.82 12.27 -12.53
C GLY A 151 19.02 13.32 -11.77
N SER A 152 19.15 13.34 -10.44
CA SER A 152 18.34 14.24 -9.62
C SER A 152 18.82 15.69 -9.66
N ASN A 153 17.99 16.57 -10.21
CA ASN A 153 18.13 18.01 -10.06
C ASN A 153 17.16 18.54 -9.00
N GLY A 154 17.23 18.09 -7.77
CA GLY A 154 16.37 18.59 -6.69
C GLY A 154 14.89 18.19 -6.77
N ASP A 155 14.31 18.07 -7.96
CA ASP A 155 12.89 17.78 -8.21
C ASP A 155 12.60 16.28 -8.42
N ALA A 156 13.62 15.45 -8.65
CA ALA A 156 13.48 14.00 -8.77
C ALA A 156 13.17 13.35 -7.42
N PRO A 157 12.38 12.26 -7.38
CA PRO A 157 12.15 11.54 -6.14
C PRO A 157 13.48 11.01 -5.61
N GLN A 158 13.89 11.54 -4.47
CA GLN A 158 15.13 11.16 -3.84
C GLN A 158 15.01 9.83 -3.11
N LEU A 159 16.11 9.11 -3.04
CA LEU A 159 16.24 7.99 -2.13
C LEU A 159 16.15 8.51 -0.70
N PHE A 160 15.21 8.01 0.09
CA PHE A 160 15.01 8.43 1.47
C PHE A 160 15.03 7.26 2.45
N LEU A 161 15.42 7.56 3.68
CA LEU A 161 15.33 6.61 4.78
C LEU A 161 13.87 6.42 5.17
N HIS A 162 13.35 5.23 4.95
CA HIS A 162 11.96 4.87 5.19
C HIS A 162 11.72 4.29 6.59
N GLY A 163 12.75 3.75 7.21
CA GLY A 163 12.72 3.25 8.58
C GLY A 163 14.14 2.92 9.05
N ALA A 164 14.41 3.20 10.31
CA ALA A 164 15.65 2.82 11.00
C ALA A 164 15.32 2.71 12.49
N TRP A 165 15.21 1.50 13.00
CA TRP A 165 14.82 1.28 14.38
C TRP A 165 15.44 0.01 14.95
N GLY A 166 15.54 0.00 16.28
CA GLY A 166 15.94 -1.16 17.05
C GLY A 166 14.87 -1.56 18.06
N GLU A 167 14.86 -2.84 18.43
CA GLU A 167 13.89 -3.42 19.34
C GLU A 167 14.56 -4.37 20.31
N LEU A 168 14.18 -4.27 21.58
CA LEU A 168 14.56 -5.16 22.66
C LEU A 168 13.33 -5.98 23.09
N LYS A 169 13.43 -7.30 23.05
CA LYS A 169 12.49 -8.22 23.65
C LYS A 169 12.74 -8.31 25.15
N ILE A 170 11.82 -7.78 25.96
CA ILE A 170 11.86 -7.92 27.42
C ILE A 170 11.39 -9.34 27.80
N ASN A 171 10.23 -9.74 27.27
CA ASN A 171 9.66 -11.08 27.39
C ASN A 171 8.76 -11.39 26.19
N GLU A 172 8.03 -12.53 26.20
CA GLU A 172 7.19 -12.94 25.06
C GLU A 172 6.02 -11.98 24.77
N ASN A 173 5.64 -11.17 25.74
CA ASN A 173 4.49 -10.27 25.64
C ASN A 173 4.86 -8.79 25.65
N ILE A 174 6.14 -8.44 25.83
CA ILE A 174 6.60 -7.05 25.95
C ILE A 174 7.87 -6.85 25.14
N TYR A 175 7.80 -5.98 24.16
CA TYR A 175 8.90 -5.52 23.33
C TYR A 175 8.96 -3.99 23.38
N VAL A 176 10.13 -3.43 23.51
CA VAL A 176 10.37 -1.98 23.52
C VAL A 176 11.34 -1.64 22.41
N GLY A 177 11.04 -0.62 21.65
CA GLY A 177 11.91 -0.20 20.56
C GLY A 177 11.84 1.30 20.31
N GLY A 178 12.70 1.77 19.41
CA GLY A 178 12.75 3.17 19.05
C GLY A 178 13.56 3.42 17.79
N GLY A 179 13.39 4.61 17.24
CA GLY A 179 13.97 5.06 15.98
C GLY A 179 12.91 5.59 15.03
N LEU A 180 13.21 5.61 13.74
CA LEU A 180 12.24 5.94 12.71
C LEU A 180 11.43 4.69 12.37
N HIS A 181 10.17 4.63 12.81
CA HIS A 181 9.39 3.40 12.84
C HIS A 181 7.95 3.54 12.34
N TYR A 182 7.26 2.39 12.19
CA TYR A 182 5.85 2.25 11.82
C TYR A 182 4.99 1.64 12.93
N TRP A 183 5.50 1.51 14.13
CA TRP A 183 4.73 1.03 15.27
C TRP A 183 3.80 2.15 15.77
N LYS A 184 2.72 2.37 15.05
CA LYS A 184 1.81 3.50 15.22
C LYS A 184 0.37 3.04 15.39
N GLY A 185 -0.48 4.01 15.67
CA GLY A 185 -1.89 3.79 15.97
C GLY A 185 -2.83 3.91 14.80
N LEU A 186 -4.06 4.16 15.15
CA LEU A 186 -5.31 4.45 14.50
C LEU A 186 -5.99 3.21 13.90
N THR A 187 -5.51 2.62 12.81
CA THR A 187 -6.15 1.49 12.15
C THR A 187 -5.16 0.47 11.63
N ARG A 188 -5.65 -0.74 11.34
CA ARG A 188 -4.92 -1.73 10.57
C ARG A 188 -4.48 -1.18 9.21
N LEU A 189 -5.37 -0.43 8.52
CA LEU A 189 -5.10 0.13 7.20
C LEU A 189 -3.89 1.06 7.20
N ALA A 190 -3.72 1.88 8.25
CA ALA A 190 -2.58 2.76 8.41
C ALA A 190 -1.24 2.03 8.58
N ASN A 191 -1.28 0.76 8.97
CA ASN A 191 -0.11 -0.10 9.19
C ASN A 191 -0.01 -1.26 8.18
N GLN A 192 -0.78 -1.24 7.10
CA GLN A 192 -0.79 -2.33 6.13
C GLN A 192 0.48 -2.34 5.27
N SER A 193 1.00 -3.54 5.01
CA SER A 193 2.18 -3.76 4.18
C SER A 193 1.89 -3.51 2.71
N THR A 194 2.74 -2.71 2.07
CA THR A 194 2.67 -2.51 0.61
C THR A 194 3.05 -3.75 -0.21
N LEU A 195 3.64 -4.76 0.42
CA LEU A 195 4.01 -6.02 -0.23
C LEU A 195 2.81 -6.91 -0.53
N ASN A 196 1.75 -6.83 0.27
CA ASN A 196 0.65 -7.79 0.20
C ASN A 196 -0.73 -7.14 0.28
N PHE A 197 -0.87 -5.95 -0.29
CA PHE A 197 -2.18 -5.35 -0.50
C PHE A 197 -3.09 -6.25 -1.32
N MET A 198 -4.38 -6.25 -0.97
CA MET A 198 -5.43 -6.75 -1.84
C MET A 198 -5.72 -5.73 -2.94
N THR A 199 -5.92 -4.47 -2.57
CA THR A 199 -6.07 -3.35 -3.49
C THR A 199 -4.74 -3.00 -4.17
N LEU A 200 -4.78 -2.25 -5.25
CA LEU A 200 -3.57 -1.85 -5.97
C LEU A 200 -2.65 -0.98 -5.08
N ASP A 201 -3.23 -0.06 -4.32
CA ASP A 201 -2.52 0.79 -3.36
C ASP A 201 -3.38 1.01 -2.11
N GLN A 202 -2.85 1.73 -1.13
CA GLN A 202 -3.62 2.20 0.02
C GLN A 202 -4.77 3.08 -0.46
N SER A 203 -5.93 2.93 0.18
CA SER A 203 -7.06 3.80 -0.08
C SER A 203 -6.70 5.26 0.21
N ARG A 204 -6.95 6.12 -0.74
CA ARG A 204 -6.80 7.56 -0.67
C ARG A 204 -8.00 8.20 -1.37
N PRO A 205 -8.34 9.39 -1.00
CA PRO A 205 -7.79 10.22 0.06
C PRO A 205 -8.30 9.84 1.46
N PHE A 206 -7.65 10.31 2.50
CA PHE A 206 -8.10 10.46 3.89
C PHE A 206 -8.21 9.20 4.76
N THR A 207 -8.39 7.99 4.22
CA THR A 207 -8.69 6.82 5.06
C THR A 207 -7.46 6.10 5.62
N ALA A 208 -6.32 6.18 4.93
CA ALA A 208 -5.08 5.53 5.38
C ALA A 208 -4.15 6.46 6.17
N TRP A 209 -4.34 7.77 6.07
CA TRP A 209 -3.41 8.78 6.56
C TRP A 209 -4.10 9.73 7.54
N HIS A 210 -3.77 9.60 8.78
CA HIS A 210 -4.26 10.43 9.87
C HIS A 210 -3.31 11.57 10.24
N SER A 211 -2.10 11.53 9.79
CA SER A 211 -1.16 12.65 9.83
C SER A 211 -1.06 13.19 8.42
N LEU A 212 -1.03 14.48 8.22
CA LEU A 212 -1.02 15.20 6.94
C LEU A 212 -0.13 14.59 5.83
N GLY A 213 -0.17 13.28 5.70
CA GLY A 213 0.68 12.48 4.87
C GLY A 213 0.42 12.69 3.40
N ILE A 214 0.97 13.73 2.86
CA ILE A 214 0.97 14.05 1.43
C ILE A 214 1.71 12.96 0.66
N THR A 215 2.63 12.26 1.34
CA THR A 215 3.42 11.16 0.75
C THR A 215 3.58 10.00 1.74
N ASP A 216 4.06 8.84 1.27
CA ASP A 216 4.42 7.72 2.15
C ASP A 216 5.50 8.09 3.19
N GLN A 217 6.14 9.23 3.03
CA GLN A 217 7.14 9.73 3.99
C GLN A 217 6.55 10.04 5.36
N PHE A 218 5.31 10.46 5.42
CA PHE A 218 4.62 10.80 6.67
C PHE A 218 4.01 9.62 7.41
N ALA A 219 4.07 8.43 6.82
CA ALA A 219 3.55 7.23 7.45
C ALA A 219 4.40 6.74 8.63
N ARG A 220 5.61 7.25 8.80
CA ARG A 220 6.57 6.86 9.84
C ARG A 220 6.82 8.00 10.82
N HIS A 221 7.12 7.64 12.05
CA HIS A 221 7.44 8.58 13.12
C HIS A 221 8.79 8.26 13.75
N LEU A 222 9.48 9.30 14.21
CA LEU A 222 10.69 9.20 15.01
C LEU A 222 10.30 9.20 16.49
N GLY A 223 10.53 8.10 17.19
CA GLY A 223 10.14 8.01 18.60
C GLY A 223 10.43 6.65 19.22
N MET A 224 9.71 6.35 20.26
CA MET A 224 9.77 5.08 20.99
C MET A 224 8.41 4.39 20.99
N TYR A 225 8.44 3.07 21.07
CA TYR A 225 7.22 2.27 21.12
C TYR A 225 7.34 1.08 22.08
N VAL A 226 6.19 0.62 22.51
CA VAL A 226 6.01 -0.66 23.18
C VAL A 226 4.96 -1.48 22.44
N LYS A 227 5.19 -2.77 22.29
CA LYS A 227 4.25 -3.71 21.67
C LYS A 227 4.22 -5.03 22.37
N GLY A 228 3.16 -5.79 22.14
CA GLY A 228 3.03 -7.16 22.65
C GLY A 228 1.80 -7.87 22.11
N ALA A 229 1.77 -9.19 22.31
CA ALA A 229 0.66 -10.02 21.86
C ALA A 229 0.30 -11.13 22.88
N PRO A 230 -0.14 -10.77 24.11
CA PRO A 230 -0.56 -11.73 25.12
C PRO A 230 -1.87 -12.42 24.72
N GLY A 231 -1.87 -13.74 24.70
CA GLY A 231 -3.05 -14.52 24.33
C GLY A 231 -3.54 -14.16 22.91
N LYS A 232 -4.80 -13.81 22.74
CA LYS A 232 -5.41 -13.33 21.49
C LYS A 232 -5.39 -11.82 21.35
N PHE A 233 -4.93 -11.10 22.33
CA PHE A 233 -4.83 -9.65 22.35
C PHE A 233 -3.49 -9.21 21.73
N GLU A 234 -3.49 -8.12 21.00
CA GLU A 234 -2.30 -7.45 20.49
C GLU A 234 -2.39 -5.97 20.77
N TYR A 235 -1.29 -5.37 21.17
CA TYR A 235 -1.21 -3.94 21.41
C TYR A 235 0.08 -3.34 20.87
N ARG A 236 0.01 -2.07 20.50
CA ARG A 236 1.14 -1.20 20.17
C ARG A 236 0.83 0.22 20.60
N PHE A 237 1.76 0.86 21.29
CA PHE A 237 1.68 2.24 21.71
C PHE A 237 3.01 2.93 21.39
N ALA A 238 2.94 4.18 20.98
CA ALA A 238 4.11 4.95 20.61
C ALA A 238 4.03 6.37 21.14
N ILE A 239 5.21 6.93 21.43
CA ILE A 239 5.44 8.32 21.75
C ILE A 239 6.45 8.84 20.73
N ASN A 240 6.05 9.84 19.93
CA ASN A 240 6.80 10.27 18.78
C ASN A 240 7.02 11.78 18.77
N SER A 241 8.13 12.19 18.19
CA SER A 241 8.35 13.58 17.82
C SER A 241 7.43 13.98 16.67
N PRO A 242 6.85 15.18 16.69
CA PRO A 242 6.14 15.70 15.53
C PRO A 242 7.10 15.94 14.38
N MET A 243 6.58 15.81 13.15
CA MET A 243 7.36 16.14 11.96
C MET A 243 7.27 17.64 11.67
N LEU A 244 8.34 18.19 11.10
CA LEU A 244 8.29 19.52 10.52
C LEU A 244 7.19 19.57 9.46
N ASN A 245 6.44 20.67 9.45
CA ASN A 245 5.55 20.95 8.34
C ASN A 245 6.41 21.22 7.09
N PRO A 246 6.39 20.34 6.06
CA PRO A 246 7.28 20.49 4.89
C PRO A 246 6.93 21.71 4.03
N LEU A 247 5.82 22.38 4.30
CA LEU A 247 5.33 23.49 3.52
C LEU A 247 5.74 24.84 4.09
N GLY A 248 6.51 24.82 5.19
CA GLY A 248 7.04 26.00 5.84
C GLY A 248 6.00 26.75 6.66
N ALA A 249 6.50 27.62 7.54
CA ALA A 249 5.64 28.54 8.28
C ALA A 249 4.91 29.46 7.29
N GLY A 250 3.59 29.56 7.43
CA GLY A 250 2.79 30.52 6.69
C GLY A 250 2.09 30.02 5.41
N LYS A 251 2.19 28.73 5.06
CA LYS A 251 1.31 28.15 4.03
C LYS A 251 0.09 27.56 4.71
N ASP A 252 -1.01 28.24 4.56
CA ASP A 252 -2.30 27.77 5.05
C ASP A 252 -2.83 26.68 4.10
N TYR A 253 -2.90 25.47 4.57
CA TYR A 253 -3.48 24.35 3.83
C TYR A 253 -4.99 24.39 3.79
N SER A 254 -5.64 25.14 4.66
CA SER A 254 -7.07 25.34 4.63
C SER A 254 -7.49 26.08 3.34
N GLU A 255 -6.57 26.82 2.73
CA GLU A 255 -6.80 27.43 1.41
C GLU A 255 -6.73 26.48 0.23
N ALA A 256 -6.18 25.27 0.39
CA ALA A 256 -6.04 24.31 -0.68
C ALA A 256 -7.35 23.62 -1.07
N PHE A 257 -8.41 23.76 -0.27
CA PHE A 257 -9.72 23.13 -0.49
C PHE A 257 -10.84 24.11 -0.21
N TYR A 258 -11.78 24.23 -1.14
CA TYR A 258 -13.00 24.97 -0.91
C TYR A 258 -13.89 24.22 0.06
N VAL A 259 -13.92 24.79 1.18
CA VAL A 259 -15.06 24.78 2.06
C VAL A 259 -15.99 25.84 1.53
N ASP A 260 -17.30 25.69 1.64
CA ASP A 260 -18.28 26.74 1.41
C ASP A 260 -17.66 28.10 1.82
N ALA A 261 -17.73 29.11 0.96
CA ALA A 261 -17.03 30.39 1.11
C ALA A 261 -17.23 31.09 2.47
N GLY A 262 -18.18 30.62 3.30
CA GLY A 262 -18.42 31.03 4.69
C GLY A 262 -17.69 30.23 5.76
N ALA A 263 -17.05 29.11 5.42
CA ALA A 263 -16.51 28.14 6.41
C ALA A 263 -14.98 27.93 6.29
N ARG A 264 -14.22 28.95 5.85
CA ARG A 264 -12.75 28.88 5.86
C ARG A 264 -12.25 28.64 7.29
N SER A 265 -11.53 27.55 7.46
CA SER A 265 -10.87 27.29 8.73
C SER A 265 -9.58 28.10 8.82
N PRO A 266 -9.40 28.94 9.85
CA PRO A 266 -8.13 29.62 10.10
C PRO A 266 -7.06 28.72 10.69
N LEU A 267 -7.31 27.41 10.73
CA LEU A 267 -6.42 26.46 11.35
C LEU A 267 -5.32 26.00 10.39
N THR A 268 -4.10 25.99 10.86
CA THR A 268 -2.96 25.40 10.14
C THR A 268 -2.28 24.34 11.02
N TYR A 269 -1.78 23.29 10.38
CA TYR A 269 -0.97 22.28 11.08
C TYR A 269 0.45 22.79 11.22
N THR A 270 0.93 22.93 12.43
CA THR A 270 2.26 23.47 12.71
C THR A 270 3.34 22.39 12.83
N GLY A 271 2.96 21.14 13.06
CA GLY A 271 3.93 20.06 13.24
C GLY A 271 4.90 20.35 14.39
N ALA A 272 6.20 20.29 14.10
CA ALA A 272 7.25 20.63 15.04
C ALA A 272 7.52 22.16 15.17
N SER A 273 6.88 22.98 14.35
CA SER A 273 7.19 24.41 14.23
C SER A 273 6.30 25.33 15.07
N THR A 274 5.61 24.80 16.09
CA THR A 274 4.93 25.63 17.07
C THR A 274 5.93 26.48 17.85
N LEU A 275 5.85 27.78 17.66
CA LEU A 275 6.62 28.73 18.44
C LEU A 275 5.86 29.08 19.71
N ASP A 276 6.54 29.17 20.86
CA ASP A 276 5.99 29.76 22.06
C ASP A 276 6.02 31.29 22.00
N GLU A 277 5.53 31.93 23.03
CA GLU A 277 5.53 33.40 23.19
C GLU A 277 6.93 34.04 23.11
N ASN A 278 8.00 33.23 23.26
CA ASN A 278 9.39 33.63 23.13
C ASN A 278 10.00 33.29 21.80
N GLY A 279 9.19 32.77 20.83
CA GLY A 279 9.66 32.35 19.52
C GLY A 279 10.41 31.03 19.51
N GLN A 280 10.31 30.20 20.57
CA GLN A 280 10.93 28.89 20.63
C GLN A 280 9.99 27.79 20.19
N ALA A 281 10.50 26.83 19.40
CA ALA A 281 9.70 25.71 18.95
C ALA A 281 9.24 24.84 20.13
N LYS A 282 7.93 24.77 20.35
CA LYS A 282 7.30 23.82 21.26
C LYS A 282 7.01 22.52 20.49
N GLY A 283 7.94 21.59 20.50
CA GLY A 283 7.68 20.25 20.02
C GLY A 283 6.78 19.50 20.99
N ASN A 284 5.48 19.41 20.70
CA ASN A 284 4.58 18.57 21.47
C ASN A 284 4.66 17.13 20.97
N THR A 285 4.78 16.21 21.91
CA THR A 285 4.92 14.79 21.62
C THR A 285 3.60 14.23 21.10
N ILE A 286 3.66 13.49 20.00
CA ILE A 286 2.55 12.69 19.48
C ILE A 286 2.44 11.42 20.32
N ILE A 287 1.21 11.10 20.74
CA ILE A 287 0.88 9.86 21.45
C ILE A 287 -0.12 9.09 20.58
N GLU A 288 0.18 7.86 20.27
CA GLU A 288 -0.70 7.03 19.46
C GLU A 288 -0.68 5.57 19.90
N GLY A 289 -1.74 4.85 19.60
CA GLY A 289 -1.86 3.46 19.94
C GLY A 289 -2.91 2.73 19.12
N TYR A 290 -2.72 1.42 19.02
CA TYR A 290 -3.66 0.51 18.39
C TYR A 290 -3.68 -0.79 19.16
N VAL A 291 -4.88 -1.28 19.44
CA VAL A 291 -5.12 -2.56 20.08
C VAL A 291 -6.08 -3.38 19.24
N LYS A 292 -5.87 -4.69 19.18
CA LYS A 292 -6.79 -5.58 18.52
C LYS A 292 -6.95 -6.90 19.24
N TYR A 293 -8.10 -7.54 19.05
CA TYR A 293 -8.39 -8.88 19.51
C TYR A 293 -8.54 -9.82 18.31
N ASN A 294 -7.74 -10.88 18.28
CA ASN A 294 -7.78 -11.92 17.26
C ASN A 294 -8.77 -13.02 17.67
N LEU A 295 -9.92 -13.09 17.00
CA LEU A 295 -10.91 -14.14 17.27
C LEU A 295 -10.43 -15.51 16.77
N PHE A 296 -9.71 -15.52 15.64
CA PHE A 296 -9.12 -16.72 15.06
C PHE A 296 -7.59 -16.71 15.20
N ASP A 297 -6.84 -16.96 14.14
CA ASP A 297 -5.40 -17.05 14.16
C ASP A 297 -4.74 -15.71 14.45
N LYS A 298 -3.70 -15.73 15.27
CA LYS A 298 -2.87 -14.55 15.52
C LYS A 298 -2.01 -14.22 14.30
N GLU A 299 -1.83 -12.94 14.07
CA GLU A 299 -0.87 -12.45 13.09
C GLU A 299 0.52 -12.27 13.69
N SER A 300 1.54 -12.21 12.84
CA SER A 300 2.91 -11.93 13.28
C SER A 300 3.06 -10.50 13.76
N THR A 301 3.69 -10.30 14.90
CA THR A 301 4.06 -8.99 15.45
C THR A 301 5.55 -8.70 15.31
N LYS A 302 6.27 -9.46 14.48
CA LYS A 302 7.71 -9.26 14.28
C LYS A 302 8.02 -7.94 13.58
N LEU A 303 7.27 -7.63 12.53
CA LEU A 303 7.36 -6.37 11.80
C LEU A 303 6.05 -5.57 11.99
N PRO A 304 6.11 -4.24 11.88
CA PRO A 304 4.94 -3.39 12.14
C PRO A 304 3.83 -3.52 11.10
N TYR A 305 4.07 -4.22 10.01
CA TYR A 305 3.25 -4.24 8.81
C TYR A 305 2.22 -5.37 8.85
N TYR A 306 0.95 -5.02 8.78
CA TYR A 306 -0.13 -6.00 8.62
C TYR A 306 -0.26 -6.49 7.18
N VAL A 307 -0.59 -7.77 7.04
CA VAL A 307 -0.82 -8.41 5.74
C VAL A 307 -2.19 -7.99 5.20
N GLY A 308 -2.25 -7.58 3.94
CA GLY A 308 -3.49 -7.19 3.27
C GLY A 308 -4.37 -8.37 2.89
N THR A 309 -3.77 -9.48 2.41
CA THR A 309 -4.45 -10.75 2.21
C THR A 309 -3.51 -11.92 2.40
N TYR A 310 -4.00 -12.98 3.02
CA TYR A 310 -3.32 -14.26 3.22
C TYR A 310 -3.61 -15.27 2.10
N MET A 311 -4.52 -14.94 1.17
CA MET A 311 -4.94 -15.85 0.09
C MET A 311 -5.35 -17.24 0.58
N GLY A 312 -6.01 -17.31 1.74
CA GLY A 312 -6.46 -18.57 2.36
C GLY A 312 -5.39 -19.37 3.10
N SER A 313 -4.14 -18.91 3.16
CA SER A 313 -3.08 -19.59 3.93
C SER A 313 -3.23 -19.44 5.44
N LYS A 314 -4.14 -18.57 5.89
CA LYS A 314 -4.39 -18.30 7.31
C LYS A 314 -5.86 -17.93 7.52
N LYS A 315 -6.40 -18.27 8.69
CA LYS A 315 -7.77 -17.93 9.09
C LYS A 315 -7.72 -16.80 10.09
N VAL A 316 -7.93 -15.57 9.64
CA VAL A 316 -7.87 -14.37 10.49
C VAL A 316 -9.24 -13.73 10.61
N LEU A 317 -9.66 -13.41 11.81
CA LEU A 317 -10.73 -12.47 12.12
C LEU A 317 -10.26 -11.67 13.33
N ALA A 318 -10.16 -10.35 13.15
CA ALA A 318 -9.70 -9.45 14.19
C ALA A 318 -10.55 -8.17 14.22
N ILE A 319 -10.78 -7.67 15.42
CA ILE A 319 -11.42 -6.36 15.66
C ILE A 319 -10.39 -5.50 16.38
N GLY A 320 -10.22 -4.27 15.91
CA GLY A 320 -9.24 -3.33 16.40
C GLY A 320 -9.82 -1.96 16.71
N THR A 321 -9.11 -1.23 17.53
CA THR A 321 -9.37 0.19 17.82
C THR A 321 -8.06 0.92 18.04
N GLY A 322 -8.01 2.17 17.65
CA GLY A 322 -6.82 2.98 17.79
C GLY A 322 -7.12 4.46 17.99
N PHE A 323 -6.09 5.17 18.42
CA PHE A 323 -6.13 6.60 18.64
C PHE A 323 -4.83 7.26 18.19
N PHE A 324 -4.93 8.55 17.91
CA PHE A 324 -3.82 9.45 17.62
C PHE A 324 -4.08 10.79 18.29
N MET A 325 -3.12 11.28 19.05
CA MET A 325 -3.17 12.57 19.75
C MET A 325 -1.91 13.36 19.48
N HIS A 326 -2.07 14.61 19.02
CA HIS A 326 -0.98 15.57 18.89
C HIS A 326 -1.37 16.84 19.63
N PRO A 327 -0.99 17.00 20.91
CA PRO A 327 -1.28 18.19 21.68
C PRO A 327 -0.70 19.43 20.99
N ASN A 328 -1.49 20.49 20.89
CA ASN A 328 -1.12 21.76 20.26
C ASN A 328 -0.58 21.63 18.80
N GLY A 329 -0.97 20.58 18.08
CA GLY A 329 -0.53 20.34 16.70
C GLY A 329 -1.13 21.28 15.65
N MET A 330 -2.18 22.03 16.02
CA MET A 330 -2.86 23.00 15.16
C MET A 330 -2.69 24.40 15.74
N TYR A 331 -2.64 25.39 14.86
CA TYR A 331 -2.57 26.82 15.20
C TYR A 331 -3.67 27.57 14.47
N ASN A 332 -4.41 28.40 15.19
CA ASN A 332 -5.41 29.27 14.62
C ASN A 332 -4.77 30.64 14.33
N THR A 333 -4.74 31.04 13.07
CA THR A 333 -4.09 32.28 12.60
C THR A 333 -4.86 33.55 12.98
N GLU A 334 -6.15 33.43 13.30
CA GLU A 334 -6.99 34.55 13.71
C GLU A 334 -6.96 34.78 15.23
N THR A 335 -7.14 33.71 16.00
CA THR A 335 -7.17 33.82 17.49
C THR A 335 -5.78 33.67 18.10
N LEU A 336 -4.77 33.32 17.32
CA LEU A 336 -3.39 33.08 17.75
C LEU A 336 -3.28 31.99 18.83
N GLN A 337 -4.21 31.02 18.82
CA GLN A 337 -4.27 29.96 19.82
C GLN A 337 -3.95 28.58 19.18
N HIS A 338 -3.37 27.72 20.00
CA HIS A 338 -3.11 26.33 19.64
C HIS A 338 -4.28 25.42 20.03
N SER A 339 -4.53 24.41 19.22
CA SER A 339 -5.46 23.33 19.52
C SER A 339 -4.84 21.97 19.25
N SER A 340 -5.43 20.92 19.82
CA SER A 340 -4.90 19.56 19.73
C SER A 340 -5.58 18.78 18.62
N VAL A 341 -4.79 17.98 17.88
CA VAL A 341 -5.30 16.94 16.98
C VAL A 341 -5.71 15.72 17.82
N ARG A 342 -6.89 15.16 17.55
CA ARG A 342 -7.41 13.97 18.23
C ARG A 342 -8.16 13.10 17.24
N HIS A 343 -7.67 11.89 17.00
CA HIS A 343 -8.31 10.93 16.13
C HIS A 343 -8.62 9.65 16.88
N PHE A 344 -9.69 9.01 16.47
CA PHE A 344 -10.11 7.72 16.98
C PHE A 344 -10.66 6.83 15.85
N ALA A 345 -10.42 5.54 15.92
CA ALA A 345 -10.93 4.60 14.94
C ALA A 345 -11.27 3.24 15.54
N VAL A 346 -12.19 2.55 14.85
CA VAL A 346 -12.50 1.13 15.05
C VAL A 346 -12.44 0.45 13.70
N ASP A 347 -11.91 -0.78 13.66
CA ASP A 347 -11.83 -1.56 12.45
C ASP A 347 -12.07 -3.07 12.68
N ALA A 348 -12.37 -3.77 11.58
CA ALA A 348 -12.48 -5.22 11.57
C ALA A 348 -11.86 -5.79 10.29
N PHE A 349 -11.12 -6.88 10.43
CA PHE A 349 -10.46 -7.58 9.34
C PHE A 349 -10.80 -9.06 9.34
N LEU A 350 -11.20 -9.56 8.18
CA LEU A 350 -11.43 -10.97 7.90
C LEU A 350 -10.55 -11.41 6.72
N ASP A 351 -9.82 -12.51 6.89
CA ASP A 351 -9.24 -13.27 5.77
C ASP A 351 -9.38 -14.75 6.11
N MET A 352 -10.19 -15.45 5.34
CA MET A 352 -10.60 -16.80 5.70
C MET A 352 -10.63 -17.72 4.49
N PRO A 353 -9.98 -18.90 4.57
CA PRO A 353 -10.14 -19.93 3.55
C PRO A 353 -11.59 -20.42 3.50
N VAL A 354 -12.09 -20.60 2.30
CA VAL A 354 -13.38 -21.23 1.98
C VAL A 354 -13.15 -22.26 0.89
N SER A 355 -14.09 -23.19 0.67
CA SER A 355 -13.90 -24.41 -0.11
C SER A 355 -12.99 -24.33 -1.34
N SER A 356 -13.13 -23.33 -2.21
CA SER A 356 -12.38 -23.18 -3.46
C SER A 356 -11.46 -21.96 -3.50
N GLY A 357 -11.27 -21.28 -2.37
CA GLY A 357 -10.51 -20.05 -2.33
C GLY A 357 -10.43 -19.41 -0.96
N ALA A 358 -10.50 -18.08 -0.92
CA ALA A 358 -10.54 -17.33 0.34
C ALA A 358 -11.33 -16.02 0.21
N VAL A 359 -12.05 -15.65 1.25
CA VAL A 359 -12.70 -14.35 1.38
C VAL A 359 -11.78 -13.42 2.17
N ASN A 360 -11.57 -12.21 1.64
CA ASN A 360 -10.94 -11.11 2.35
C ASN A 360 -11.95 -9.97 2.49
N ALA A 361 -12.10 -9.44 3.70
CA ALA A 361 -12.91 -8.26 3.96
C ALA A 361 -12.25 -7.39 5.03
N TYR A 362 -12.39 -6.09 4.89
CA TYR A 362 -11.98 -5.13 5.89
C TYR A 362 -12.95 -3.96 5.92
N ALA A 363 -13.23 -3.46 7.11
CA ALA A 363 -14.02 -2.26 7.30
C ALA A 363 -13.44 -1.42 8.42
N SER A 364 -13.53 -0.09 8.31
CA SER A 364 -13.16 0.84 9.36
C SER A 364 -14.07 2.07 9.39
N ILE A 365 -14.27 2.59 10.59
CA ILE A 365 -14.83 3.91 10.84
C ILE A 365 -13.78 4.72 11.60
N GLN A 366 -13.52 5.95 11.13
CA GLN A 366 -12.48 6.82 11.65
C GLN A 366 -13.07 8.20 11.89
N LYS A 367 -12.88 8.73 13.10
CA LYS A 367 -13.23 10.11 13.46
C LYS A 367 -11.95 10.92 13.54
N PHE A 368 -11.82 11.89 12.65
CA PHE A 368 -10.72 12.83 12.61
C PHE A 368 -11.14 14.16 13.26
N ASN A 369 -10.27 14.74 14.03
CA ASN A 369 -10.47 16.07 14.60
C ASN A 369 -9.13 16.82 14.60
N TYR A 370 -9.02 17.78 13.69
CA TYR A 370 -7.95 18.75 13.58
C TYR A 370 -8.40 20.14 14.08
N GLY A 371 -9.63 20.28 14.54
CA GLY A 371 -10.30 21.52 14.87
C GLY A 371 -11.45 21.80 13.90
N GLU A 372 -12.21 22.85 14.19
CA GLU A 372 -13.44 23.19 13.49
C GLU A 372 -13.20 23.47 12.01
N ASN A 373 -13.98 22.84 11.15
CA ASN A 373 -13.99 23.01 9.69
C ASN A 373 -12.63 22.82 8.98
N TYR A 374 -11.64 22.22 9.67
CA TYR A 374 -10.35 21.98 9.02
C TYR A 374 -10.48 20.95 7.92
N ILE A 375 -10.00 21.30 6.74
CA ILE A 375 -9.86 20.41 5.59
C ILE A 375 -8.59 20.77 4.81
N SER A 376 -7.86 19.77 4.40
CA SER A 376 -6.68 19.90 3.55
C SER A 376 -6.74 18.87 2.43
N ARG A 377 -5.80 18.90 1.50
CA ARG A 377 -5.71 17.97 0.38
C ARG A 377 -5.81 16.48 0.78
N TRP A 378 -5.43 16.13 2.02
CA TRP A 378 -5.30 14.74 2.44
C TRP A 378 -5.97 14.42 3.77
N ALA A 379 -6.47 15.43 4.48
CA ALA A 379 -7.01 15.28 5.81
C ALA A 379 -8.10 16.31 6.08
N GLY A 380 -9.06 15.97 6.91
CA GLY A 380 -10.14 16.88 7.34
C GLY A 380 -10.73 16.46 8.66
N THR A 381 -11.33 17.42 9.37
CA THR A 381 -12.16 17.14 10.53
C THR A 381 -13.48 16.54 10.07
N GLY A 382 -13.83 15.37 10.61
CA GLY A 382 -15.03 14.66 10.20
C GLY A 382 -14.95 13.16 10.42
N THR A 383 -15.76 12.42 9.70
CA THR A 383 -15.83 10.95 9.77
C THR A 383 -15.51 10.31 8.42
N SER A 384 -14.60 9.36 8.40
CA SER A 384 -14.29 8.54 7.24
C SER A 384 -14.73 7.10 7.46
N LEU A 385 -15.40 6.56 6.44
CA LEU A 385 -15.75 5.15 6.32
C LEU A 385 -14.91 4.52 5.23
N TYR A 386 -14.44 3.31 5.46
CA TYR A 386 -13.76 2.50 4.45
C TYR A 386 -14.22 1.06 4.53
N GLY A 387 -14.42 0.44 3.38
CA GLY A 387 -14.72 -0.98 3.25
C GLY A 387 -14.04 -1.58 2.03
N GLN A 388 -13.59 -2.81 2.14
CA GLN A 388 -13.10 -3.62 1.02
C GLN A 388 -13.58 -5.05 1.13
N LEU A 389 -13.77 -5.68 -0.03
CA LEU A 389 -14.15 -7.09 -0.16
C LEU A 389 -13.43 -7.68 -1.37
N GLY A 390 -12.88 -8.87 -1.21
CA GLY A 390 -12.26 -9.63 -2.29
C GLY A 390 -12.44 -11.12 -2.11
N TYR A 391 -12.36 -11.86 -3.22
CA TYR A 391 -12.44 -13.30 -3.23
C TYR A 391 -11.29 -13.90 -4.02
N TYR A 392 -10.42 -14.64 -3.34
CA TYR A 392 -9.32 -15.36 -3.98
C TYR A 392 -9.81 -16.67 -4.57
N LEU A 393 -9.65 -16.85 -5.88
CA LEU A 393 -9.93 -18.06 -6.64
C LEU A 393 -8.64 -18.88 -6.76
N SER A 394 -8.52 -19.96 -6.00
CA SER A 394 -7.27 -20.73 -5.95
C SER A 394 -6.92 -21.42 -7.27
N GLY A 395 -7.91 -21.86 -8.02
CA GLY A 395 -7.72 -22.55 -9.31
C GLY A 395 -7.12 -21.67 -10.40
N THR A 396 -7.54 -20.40 -10.47
CA THR A 396 -7.05 -19.41 -11.45
C THR A 396 -5.98 -18.50 -10.88
N LYS A 397 -5.73 -18.56 -9.58
CA LYS A 397 -4.84 -17.64 -8.86
C LYS A 397 -5.23 -16.16 -9.03
N THR A 398 -6.53 -15.87 -9.17
CA THR A 398 -7.05 -14.53 -9.36
C THR A 398 -7.82 -14.08 -8.11
N MET A 399 -7.90 -12.76 -7.90
CA MET A 399 -8.65 -12.18 -6.80
C MET A 399 -9.33 -10.89 -7.26
N PRO A 400 -10.58 -10.97 -7.79
CA PRO A 400 -11.39 -9.77 -7.94
C PRO A 400 -11.67 -9.13 -6.59
N TYR A 401 -11.76 -7.81 -6.59
CA TYR A 401 -12.05 -7.04 -5.37
C TYR A 401 -12.75 -5.73 -5.68
N ILE A 402 -13.40 -5.20 -4.66
CA ILE A 402 -13.97 -3.86 -4.60
C ILE A 402 -13.54 -3.20 -3.29
N ALA A 403 -13.26 -1.90 -3.33
CA ALA A 403 -13.07 -1.10 -2.15
C ALA A 403 -13.76 0.25 -2.32
N TYR A 404 -14.32 0.76 -1.23
CA TYR A 404 -15.04 2.02 -1.19
C TYR A 404 -14.69 2.81 0.04
N SER A 405 -14.53 4.12 -0.11
CA SER A 405 -14.42 5.06 1.00
C SER A 405 -15.38 6.22 0.85
N SER A 406 -15.84 6.74 1.99
CA SER A 406 -16.63 7.95 2.07
C SER A 406 -16.16 8.76 3.28
N SER A 407 -15.70 9.98 3.03
CA SER A 407 -15.23 10.90 4.06
C SER A 407 -16.16 12.11 4.10
N ASN A 408 -16.89 12.24 5.20
CA ASN A 408 -17.77 13.36 5.45
C ASN A 408 -17.05 14.33 6.39
N PHE A 409 -16.56 15.44 5.83
CA PHE A 409 -15.84 16.47 6.57
C PHE A 409 -16.74 17.63 6.92
N ASP A 410 -16.58 18.16 8.13
CA ASP A 410 -17.42 19.24 8.67
C ASP A 410 -17.37 20.52 7.81
N GLY A 411 -16.26 20.73 7.11
CA GLY A 411 -16.07 21.86 6.21
C GLY A 411 -16.41 21.59 4.75
N ALA A 412 -16.85 20.40 4.38
CA ALA A 412 -17.18 20.04 2.99
C ALA A 412 -18.70 20.03 2.78
N VAL A 413 -19.15 20.50 1.61
CA VAL A 413 -20.59 20.47 1.24
C VAL A 413 -21.05 19.03 1.06
N ASP A 414 -20.24 18.21 0.38
CA ASP A 414 -20.56 16.82 0.06
C ASP A 414 -19.47 15.86 0.54
N PRO A 415 -19.80 14.58 0.79
CA PRO A 415 -18.83 13.57 1.14
C PRO A 415 -17.82 13.33 0.02
N VAL A 416 -16.54 13.25 0.38
CA VAL A 416 -15.49 12.80 -0.55
C VAL A 416 -15.54 11.29 -0.66
N THR A 417 -15.85 10.77 -1.84
CA THR A 417 -15.98 9.33 -2.09
C THR A 417 -14.89 8.81 -3.00
N SER A 418 -14.51 7.56 -2.81
CA SER A 418 -13.56 6.86 -3.69
C SER A 418 -14.04 5.42 -3.88
N LEU A 419 -14.01 4.95 -5.13
CA LEU A 419 -14.33 3.59 -5.52
C LEU A 419 -13.15 2.97 -6.25
N ASN A 420 -12.75 1.78 -5.81
CA ASN A 420 -11.74 0.96 -6.45
C ASN A 420 -12.37 -0.39 -6.84
N VAL A 421 -12.26 -0.77 -8.09
CA VAL A 421 -12.67 -2.08 -8.58
C VAL A 421 -11.49 -2.69 -9.32
N GLY A 422 -11.05 -3.85 -8.88
CA GLY A 422 -9.82 -4.41 -9.43
C GLY A 422 -9.76 -5.92 -9.39
N MET A 423 -8.67 -6.43 -9.96
CA MET A 423 -8.35 -7.84 -9.99
C MET A 423 -6.85 -8.05 -9.86
N ASN A 424 -6.45 -8.93 -8.97
CA ASN A 424 -5.09 -9.45 -8.87
C ASN A 424 -4.98 -10.77 -9.64
N TYR A 425 -3.84 -10.98 -10.28
CA TYR A 425 -3.37 -12.27 -10.76
C TYR A 425 -2.04 -12.60 -10.06
N PHE A 426 -2.04 -13.65 -9.25
CA PHE A 426 -0.87 -14.06 -8.46
C PHE A 426 -0.03 -15.08 -9.23
N ILE A 427 1.03 -14.63 -9.89
CA ILE A 427 1.98 -15.48 -10.62
C ILE A 427 2.71 -16.40 -9.62
N ASN A 428 3.26 -15.81 -8.58
CA ASN A 428 3.92 -16.52 -7.49
C ASN A 428 3.55 -15.90 -6.13
N GLY A 429 2.30 -16.07 -5.70
CA GLY A 429 1.80 -15.43 -4.50
C GLY A 429 2.02 -13.91 -4.54
N HIS A 430 2.41 -13.34 -3.42
CA HIS A 430 2.74 -11.92 -3.35
C HIS A 430 4.11 -11.57 -3.96
N ASN A 431 5.00 -12.56 -4.19
CA ASN A 431 6.33 -12.31 -4.73
C ASN A 431 6.31 -11.81 -6.17
N ALA A 432 5.32 -12.24 -6.95
CA ALA A 432 5.10 -11.73 -8.29
C ALA A 432 3.59 -11.70 -8.57
N LYS A 433 3.04 -10.53 -8.79
CA LYS A 433 1.62 -10.36 -9.12
C LYS A 433 1.40 -9.22 -10.10
N ILE A 434 0.34 -9.34 -10.88
CA ILE A 434 -0.20 -8.27 -11.72
C ILE A 434 -1.52 -7.84 -11.11
N THR A 435 -1.76 -6.53 -11.00
CA THR A 435 -3.02 -5.96 -10.53
C THR A 435 -3.55 -4.98 -11.56
N ALA A 436 -4.79 -5.17 -11.98
CA ALA A 436 -5.52 -4.18 -12.77
C ALA A 436 -6.60 -3.56 -11.88
N GLU A 437 -6.70 -2.23 -11.85
CA GLU A 437 -7.67 -1.51 -11.01
C GLU A 437 -8.23 -0.30 -11.74
N TYR A 438 -9.54 -0.19 -11.74
CA TYR A 438 -10.25 1.06 -12.02
C TYR A 438 -10.46 1.80 -10.71
N HIS A 439 -10.05 3.07 -10.68
CA HIS A 439 -10.19 3.97 -9.54
C HIS A 439 -11.00 5.18 -9.94
N HIS A 440 -11.99 5.55 -9.12
CA HIS A 440 -12.83 6.72 -9.30
C HIS A 440 -12.94 7.50 -7.98
N ILE A 441 -12.80 8.81 -8.07
CA ILE A 441 -13.05 9.75 -6.97
C ILE A 441 -14.23 10.63 -7.36
N GLY A 442 -15.14 10.88 -6.42
CA GLY A 442 -16.35 11.65 -6.64
C GLY A 442 -16.07 13.06 -7.20
N LYS A 443 -16.94 13.52 -8.10
CA LYS A 443 -16.79 14.77 -8.85
C LYS A 443 -16.65 15.99 -7.95
N ASP A 444 -17.42 16.03 -6.89
CA ASP A 444 -17.53 17.20 -6.00
C ASP A 444 -16.21 17.51 -5.28
N TYR A 445 -15.38 16.49 -5.04
CA TYR A 445 -14.06 16.69 -4.47
C TYR A 445 -13.10 17.47 -5.41
N ARG A 446 -13.20 17.24 -6.72
CA ARG A 446 -12.38 17.97 -7.70
C ARG A 446 -12.83 19.41 -7.85
N GLU A 447 -14.13 19.67 -7.86
CA GLU A 447 -14.71 21.02 -7.93
C GLU A 447 -14.36 21.83 -6.69
N ALA A 448 -14.20 21.18 -5.54
CA ALA A 448 -13.74 21.80 -4.31
C ALA A 448 -12.22 22.07 -4.27
N SER A 449 -11.42 21.51 -5.18
CA SER A 449 -9.96 21.66 -5.19
C SER A 449 -9.53 22.87 -5.99
N ILE A 450 -8.91 23.86 -5.36
CA ILE A 450 -8.39 25.07 -6.00
C ILE A 450 -7.03 24.86 -6.67
N THR A 451 -6.30 23.84 -6.31
CA THR A 451 -4.92 23.66 -6.76
C THR A 451 -4.87 22.94 -8.11
N PRO A 452 -4.29 23.56 -9.17
CA PRO A 452 -3.85 22.82 -10.35
C PRO A 452 -2.94 21.66 -9.86
N GLY A 453 -3.25 20.43 -10.21
CA GLY A 453 -2.57 19.25 -9.66
C GLY A 453 -3.17 18.71 -8.37
N GLY A 454 -4.35 19.17 -7.96
CA GLY A 454 -5.26 18.43 -7.10
C GLY A 454 -5.41 17.01 -7.61
N LEU A 455 -6.22 16.17 -7.08
CA LEU A 455 -6.43 14.81 -7.60
C LEU A 455 -6.90 14.92 -9.07
N ASP A 456 -5.94 15.05 -9.99
CA ASP A 456 -6.13 15.34 -11.41
C ASP A 456 -6.94 14.28 -12.16
N ASN A 457 -7.26 13.17 -11.43
CA ASN A 457 -7.86 12.00 -12.04
C ASN A 457 -9.08 11.59 -11.27
N LEU A 458 -10.23 12.09 -11.69
CA LEU A 458 -11.53 11.60 -11.22
C LEU A 458 -11.67 10.10 -11.47
N SER A 459 -11.12 9.60 -12.57
CA SER A 459 -11.06 8.17 -12.83
C SER A 459 -9.80 7.80 -13.58
N ALA A 460 -9.26 6.66 -13.22
CA ALA A 460 -8.06 6.10 -13.82
C ALA A 460 -8.16 4.58 -13.94
N LEU A 461 -7.59 4.04 -15.01
CA LEU A 461 -7.27 2.63 -15.11
C LEU A 461 -5.78 2.46 -14.83
N ARG A 462 -5.44 1.56 -13.93
CA ARG A 462 -4.05 1.28 -13.54
C ARG A 462 -3.74 -0.19 -13.68
N LEU A 463 -2.58 -0.47 -14.26
CA LEU A 463 -1.98 -1.78 -14.28
C LEU A 463 -0.70 -1.75 -13.46
N GLN A 464 -0.55 -2.67 -12.52
CA GLN A 464 0.66 -2.79 -11.70
C GLN A 464 1.33 -4.13 -11.95
N LEU A 465 2.64 -4.08 -12.22
CA LEU A 465 3.55 -5.19 -12.02
C LEU A 465 4.22 -5.04 -10.65
N HIS A 466 3.99 -6.01 -9.77
CA HIS A 466 4.60 -6.07 -8.45
C HIS A 466 5.51 -7.28 -8.35
N ILE A 467 6.77 -7.05 -7.99
CA ILE A 467 7.78 -8.08 -7.81
C ILE A 467 8.53 -7.81 -6.51
N PHE A 468 8.70 -8.84 -5.68
CA PHE A 468 9.57 -8.74 -4.51
C PHE A 468 10.35 -10.03 -4.22
N LEU A 469 11.52 -9.85 -3.61
CA LEU A 469 12.44 -10.90 -3.17
C LEU A 469 12.34 -11.11 -1.66
#